data_f793b28487c542616960e0979cb44584
#
_entry.id   f793b28487c542616960e0979cb44584
#
_cell.length_a   1.000
_cell.length_b   1.000
_cell.length_c   1.000
_cell.angle_alpha   90.00
_cell.angle_beta   90.00
_cell.angle_gamma   90.00
#
_symmetry.space_group_name_H-M   'P 1'
#
loop_
_entity.id
_entity.type
_entity.pdbx_description
1 polymer ?
#
loop_
_entity_poly.entity_id
_entity_poly.type
_entity_poly.pdbx_seq_one_letter_code
_entity_poly.pdbx_strand_id
1 'polypeptide(L)'
;MLSGRPDLGRLAPGAMADIVVFDLGNDRIGQVIDPIQTLLIGVSGRDVRHVFVAGRRVVMDGAIPGLDMHTANVRAQTQFSGLMARYPERTVGHPPVDEIFASSYPVRRRDGTGLA
;
A
#
# COMPACT_ATOMS: atom_id res chain seq x y z
N MET A 1 -0.05 -21.58 -14.93
CA MET A 1 -1.40 -22.09 -14.59
C MET A 1 -1.45 -22.25 -13.09
N LEU A 2 -2.27 -21.47 -12.39
CA LEU A 2 -2.44 -21.59 -10.95
C LEU A 2 -3.17 -22.89 -10.63
N SER A 3 -2.37 -23.86 -10.17
CA SER A 3 -2.76 -25.08 -9.44
C SER A 3 -4.15 -25.65 -9.70
N GLY A 4 -4.44 -26.21 -10.89
CA GLY A 4 -5.58 -27.12 -11.08
C GLY A 4 -7.00 -26.50 -11.01
N ARG A 5 -7.14 -25.17 -10.89
CA ARG A 5 -8.42 -24.46 -10.88
C ARG A 5 -8.67 -23.81 -12.26
N PRO A 6 -9.43 -24.45 -13.18
CA PRO A 6 -9.68 -23.90 -14.52
C PRO A 6 -10.63 -22.70 -14.51
N ASP A 7 -11.31 -22.46 -13.39
CA ASP A 7 -12.25 -21.36 -13.17
C ASP A 7 -11.58 -20.03 -12.72
N LEU A 8 -10.26 -20.03 -12.48
CA LEU A 8 -9.52 -18.86 -12.01
C LEU A 8 -8.53 -18.30 -13.07
N GLY A 9 -8.19 -17.02 -12.92
CA GLY A 9 -7.12 -16.36 -13.69
C GLY A 9 -7.45 -16.11 -15.16
N ARG A 10 -8.73 -16.02 -15.51
CA ARG A 10 -9.19 -15.71 -16.87
C ARG A 10 -10.49 -14.92 -16.86
N LEU A 11 -10.69 -14.09 -17.87
CA LEU A 11 -11.95 -13.41 -18.16
C LEU A 11 -12.70 -14.22 -19.23
N ALA A 12 -13.60 -15.10 -18.80
CA ALA A 12 -14.41 -15.93 -19.69
C ALA A 12 -15.75 -16.29 -19.03
N PRO A 13 -16.81 -16.55 -19.81
CA PRO A 13 -18.05 -17.06 -19.27
C PRO A 13 -17.83 -18.34 -18.45
N GLY A 14 -18.45 -18.40 -17.26
CA GLY A 14 -18.29 -19.52 -16.32
C GLY A 14 -17.02 -19.49 -15.48
N ALA A 15 -16.12 -18.52 -15.65
CA ALA A 15 -15.02 -18.30 -14.74
C ALA A 15 -15.46 -17.52 -13.50
N MET A 16 -14.70 -17.70 -12.40
CA MET A 16 -14.89 -16.92 -11.17
C MET A 16 -14.61 -15.43 -11.46
N ALA A 17 -15.51 -14.55 -11.04
CA ALA A 17 -15.37 -13.12 -11.28
C ALA A 17 -14.47 -12.48 -10.21
N ASP A 18 -13.18 -12.83 -10.22
CA ASP A 18 -12.12 -12.16 -9.49
C ASP A 18 -11.44 -11.16 -10.45
N ILE A 19 -11.84 -9.89 -10.37
CA ILE A 19 -11.52 -8.87 -11.36
C ILE A 19 -10.98 -7.62 -10.65
N VAL A 20 -9.87 -7.08 -11.14
CA VAL A 20 -9.36 -5.78 -10.73
C VAL A 20 -9.48 -4.81 -11.90
N VAL A 21 -10.07 -3.64 -11.65
CA VAL A 21 -10.20 -2.55 -12.62
C VAL A 21 -9.26 -1.42 -12.19
N PHE A 22 -8.39 -1.03 -13.09
CA PHE A 22 -7.44 0.07 -12.89
C PHE A 22 -7.89 1.31 -13.65
N ASP A 23 -7.63 2.49 -13.07
CA ASP A 23 -7.79 3.77 -13.72
C ASP A 23 -6.44 4.19 -14.30
N LEU A 24 -6.31 4.09 -15.63
CA LEU A 24 -5.11 4.50 -16.34
C LEU A 24 -5.17 5.97 -16.83
N GLY A 25 -6.29 6.66 -16.60
CA GLY A 25 -6.50 8.03 -17.05
C GLY A 25 -6.19 9.11 -16.00
N ASN A 26 -5.41 8.79 -14.98
CA ASN A 26 -5.06 9.75 -13.93
C ASN A 26 -3.70 10.44 -14.17
N ASP A 27 -3.48 11.60 -13.55
CA ASP A 27 -2.31 12.46 -13.76
C ASP A 27 -0.98 11.79 -13.41
N ARG A 28 -0.97 10.74 -12.59
CA ARG A 28 0.26 10.01 -12.21
C ARG A 28 0.76 9.08 -13.29
N ILE A 29 -0.15 8.54 -14.09
CA ILE A 29 0.19 7.60 -15.17
C ILE A 29 0.61 8.36 -16.43
N GLY A 30 0.02 9.52 -16.67
CA GLY A 30 0.31 10.33 -17.82
C GLY A 30 -0.22 9.72 -19.13
N GLN A 31 0.61 9.71 -20.18
CA GLN A 31 0.20 9.22 -21.50
C GLN A 31 0.26 7.69 -21.57
N VAL A 32 -0.84 7.07 -21.98
CA VAL A 32 -0.93 5.62 -22.18
C VAL A 32 -0.71 5.30 -23.65
N ILE A 33 0.43 4.72 -23.99
CA ILE A 33 0.74 4.23 -25.35
C ILE A 33 0.33 2.75 -25.46
N ASP A 34 0.76 1.94 -24.49
CA ASP A 34 0.39 0.53 -24.35
C ASP A 34 -0.19 0.30 -22.95
N PRO A 35 -1.48 -0.05 -22.83
CA PRO A 35 -2.11 -0.24 -21.53
C PRO A 35 -1.53 -1.42 -20.74
N ILE A 36 -1.04 -2.48 -21.39
CA ILE A 36 -0.44 -3.63 -20.73
C ILE A 36 0.93 -3.25 -20.14
N GLN A 37 1.75 -2.55 -20.92
CA GLN A 37 3.04 -2.06 -20.44
C GLN A 37 2.85 -1.04 -19.31
N THR A 38 1.89 -0.14 -19.43
CA THR A 38 1.54 0.83 -18.39
C THR A 38 1.11 0.13 -17.12
N LEU A 39 0.29 -0.93 -17.22
CA LEU A 39 -0.13 -1.74 -16.07
C LEU A 39 1.05 -2.39 -15.36
N LEU A 40 2.03 -2.90 -16.10
CA LEU A 40 3.17 -3.61 -15.53
C LEU A 40 4.21 -2.69 -14.88
N ILE A 41 4.39 -1.48 -15.39
CA ILE A 41 5.49 -0.59 -14.98
C ILE A 41 5.01 0.59 -14.14
N GLY A 42 3.85 1.18 -14.48
CA GLY A 42 3.40 2.46 -13.94
C GLY A 42 2.30 2.38 -12.89
N VAL A 43 1.55 1.27 -12.84
CA VAL A 43 0.37 1.16 -11.98
C VAL A 43 0.75 0.76 -10.55
N SER A 44 0.09 1.37 -9.60
CA SER A 44 0.19 1.07 -8.17
C SER A 44 -1.18 0.69 -7.58
N GLY A 45 -1.23 0.27 -6.31
CA GLY A 45 -2.49 0.01 -5.63
C GLY A 45 -3.42 1.24 -5.54
N ARG A 46 -2.90 2.45 -5.73
CA ARG A 46 -3.68 3.71 -5.72
C ARG A 46 -4.47 3.92 -7.02
N ASP A 47 -4.11 3.20 -8.08
CA ASP A 47 -4.77 3.28 -9.38
C ASP A 47 -5.88 2.23 -9.53
N VAL A 48 -6.09 1.40 -8.48
CA VAL A 48 -7.19 0.44 -8.41
C VAL A 48 -8.50 1.20 -8.21
N ARG A 49 -9.40 1.08 -9.20
CA ARG A 49 -10.73 1.70 -9.17
C ARG A 49 -11.76 0.79 -8.53
N HIS A 50 -11.83 -0.45 -9.00
CA HIS A 50 -12.75 -1.45 -8.46
C HIS A 50 -12.07 -2.79 -8.29
N VAL A 51 -12.49 -3.56 -7.28
CA VAL A 51 -12.11 -4.95 -7.10
C VAL A 51 -13.36 -5.78 -6.88
N PHE A 52 -13.45 -6.88 -7.63
CA PHE A 52 -14.48 -7.90 -7.46
C PHE A 52 -13.83 -9.20 -7.00
N VAL A 53 -14.42 -9.83 -6.01
CA VAL A 53 -14.04 -11.15 -5.51
C VAL A 53 -15.27 -12.04 -5.54
N ALA A 54 -15.22 -13.10 -6.31
CA ALA A 54 -16.36 -13.99 -6.58
C ALA A 54 -17.61 -13.20 -7.02
N GLY A 55 -17.43 -12.18 -7.87
CA GLY A 55 -18.49 -11.30 -8.36
C GLY A 55 -18.98 -10.23 -7.39
N ARG A 56 -18.55 -10.26 -6.13
CA ARG A 56 -18.88 -9.23 -5.14
C ARG A 56 -17.86 -8.08 -5.19
N ARG A 57 -18.33 -6.87 -5.36
CA ARG A 57 -17.47 -5.66 -5.36
C ARG A 57 -17.01 -5.35 -3.94
N VAL A 58 -15.70 -5.45 -3.70
CA VAL A 58 -15.05 -5.24 -2.40
C VAL A 58 -14.28 -3.92 -2.33
N VAL A 59 -13.92 -3.35 -3.50
CA VAL A 59 -13.40 -1.98 -3.63
C VAL A 59 -14.27 -1.23 -4.62
N MET A 60 -14.63 0.00 -4.29
CA MET A 60 -15.48 0.86 -5.08
C MET A 60 -14.88 2.26 -5.13
N ASP A 61 -14.61 2.76 -6.35
CA ASP A 61 -13.99 4.08 -6.56
C ASP A 61 -12.72 4.30 -5.73
N GLY A 62 -11.87 3.27 -5.64
CA GLY A 62 -10.64 3.29 -4.85
C GLY A 62 -10.82 3.17 -3.33
N ALA A 63 -12.07 3.07 -2.85
CA ALA A 63 -12.38 2.96 -1.43
C ALA A 63 -12.88 1.56 -1.05
N ILE A 64 -12.56 1.12 0.15
CA ILE A 64 -13.10 -0.10 0.75
C ILE A 64 -14.34 0.28 1.56
N PRO A 65 -15.55 -0.21 1.21
CA PRO A 65 -16.76 0.13 1.94
C PRO A 65 -16.64 -0.22 3.44
N GLY A 66 -16.97 0.74 4.29
CA GLY A 66 -16.90 0.58 5.76
C GLY A 66 -15.51 0.73 6.38
N LEU A 67 -14.46 1.00 5.58
CA LEU A 67 -13.11 1.27 6.09
C LEU A 67 -12.79 2.77 6.00
N ASP A 68 -12.56 3.40 7.14
CA ASP A 68 -11.98 4.73 7.21
C ASP A 68 -10.44 4.62 7.21
N MET A 69 -9.84 4.86 6.04
CA MET A 69 -8.38 4.79 5.85
C MET A 69 -7.62 5.83 6.68
N HIS A 70 -8.21 7.01 6.91
CA HIS A 70 -7.58 8.02 7.75
C HIS A 70 -7.44 7.52 9.19
N THR A 71 -8.52 7.07 9.79
CA THR A 71 -8.51 6.49 11.14
C THR A 71 -7.60 5.26 11.22
N ALA A 72 -7.60 4.40 10.22
CA ALA A 72 -6.71 3.24 10.17
C ALA A 72 -5.23 3.65 10.18
N ASN A 73 -4.85 4.64 9.37
CA ASN A 73 -3.48 5.16 9.32
C ASN A 73 -3.06 5.84 10.64
N VAL A 74 -3.93 6.62 11.26
CA VAL A 74 -3.65 7.24 12.57
C VAL A 74 -3.40 6.17 13.64
N ARG A 75 -4.24 5.12 13.68
CA ARG A 75 -4.06 3.99 14.61
C ARG A 75 -2.77 3.23 14.35
N ALA A 76 -2.45 2.97 13.07
CA ALA A 76 -1.21 2.31 12.68
C ALA A 76 0.02 3.11 13.14
N GLN A 77 0.02 4.44 12.92
CA GLN A 77 1.11 5.32 13.36
C GLN A 77 1.25 5.33 14.89
N THR A 78 0.15 5.37 15.62
CA THR A 78 0.18 5.30 17.10
C THR A 78 0.77 3.97 17.59
N GLN A 79 0.35 2.85 16.99
CA GLN A 79 0.90 1.53 17.34
C GLN A 79 2.37 1.40 16.97
N PHE A 80 2.77 1.93 15.81
CA PHE A 80 4.17 1.96 15.38
C PHE A 80 5.04 2.76 16.37
N SER A 81 4.59 3.93 16.80
CA SER A 81 5.30 4.75 17.79
C SER A 81 5.46 4.01 19.13
N GLY A 82 4.42 3.30 19.57
CA GLY A 82 4.49 2.44 20.75
C GLY A 82 5.41 1.23 20.59
N LEU A 83 5.49 0.65 19.39
CA LEU A 83 6.44 -0.42 19.09
C LEU A 83 7.87 0.10 19.14
N MET A 84 8.14 1.25 18.52
CA MET A 84 9.48 1.87 18.54
C MET A 84 9.94 2.25 19.93
N ALA A 85 9.04 2.76 20.78
CA ALA A 85 9.37 3.08 22.18
C ALA A 85 9.80 1.84 22.99
N ARG A 86 9.24 0.66 22.68
CA ARG A 86 9.55 -0.63 23.35
C ARG A 86 10.63 -1.45 22.63
N TYR A 87 11.10 -0.97 21.48
CA TYR A 87 12.08 -1.72 20.68
C TYR A 87 13.36 -2.06 21.47
N PRO A 88 13.95 -1.15 22.29
CA PRO A 88 15.14 -1.45 23.09
C PRO A 88 14.94 -2.61 24.09
N GLU A 89 13.70 -2.84 24.55
CA GLU A 89 13.39 -3.93 25.50
C GLU A 89 13.44 -5.33 24.86
N ARG A 90 13.31 -5.39 23.52
CA ARG A 90 13.21 -6.66 22.77
C ARG A 90 14.53 -7.15 22.19
N THR A 91 15.57 -6.31 22.20
CA THR A 91 16.78 -6.55 21.42
C THR A 91 17.99 -6.66 22.33
N VAL A 92 18.17 -7.83 22.93
CA VAL A 92 19.43 -8.14 23.62
C VAL A 92 20.57 -8.15 22.61
N GLY A 93 21.52 -7.23 22.74
CA GLY A 93 22.72 -7.13 21.86
C GLY A 93 22.50 -6.45 20.50
N HIS A 94 21.36 -5.82 20.27
CA HIS A 94 21.13 -5.00 19.07
C HIS A 94 21.51 -3.53 19.29
N PRO A 95 21.94 -2.81 18.24
CA PRO A 95 22.17 -1.38 18.33
C PRO A 95 20.90 -0.60 18.72
N PRO A 96 21.04 0.60 19.30
CA PRO A 96 19.90 1.46 19.59
C PRO A 96 19.13 1.86 18.33
N VAL A 97 17.85 2.25 18.52
CA VAL A 97 16.90 2.54 17.41
C VAL A 97 17.42 3.65 16.48
N ASP A 98 18.03 4.66 17.02
CA ASP A 98 18.61 5.80 16.31
C ASP A 98 19.84 5.44 15.47
N GLU A 99 20.55 4.38 15.84
CA GLU A 99 21.64 3.83 15.03
C GLU A 99 21.11 2.97 13.88
N ILE A 100 20.04 2.16 14.12
CA ILE A 100 19.43 1.31 13.07
C ILE A 100 18.65 2.15 12.06
N PHE A 101 17.92 3.15 12.55
CA PHE A 101 17.07 4.04 11.75
C PHE A 101 17.57 5.49 11.85
N ALA A 102 18.85 5.68 11.57
CA ALA A 102 19.44 7.00 11.55
C ALA A 102 18.66 7.93 10.60
N SER A 103 18.43 9.16 11.03
CA SER A 103 17.80 10.16 10.17
C SER A 103 18.68 10.42 8.94
N SER A 104 18.11 10.30 7.74
CA SER A 104 18.81 10.58 6.47
C SER A 104 19.16 12.07 6.31
N TYR A 105 18.53 12.94 7.08
CA TYR A 105 18.73 14.39 7.06
C TYR A 105 18.84 14.95 8.49
N PRO A 106 19.61 16.00 8.71
CA PRO A 106 19.70 16.64 10.02
C PRO A 106 18.32 17.19 10.43
N VAL A 107 17.89 16.83 11.64
CA VAL A 107 16.62 17.31 12.20
C VAL A 107 16.82 18.68 12.81
N ARG A 108 16.22 19.73 12.23
CA ARG A 108 16.13 21.06 12.84
C ARG A 108 15.03 21.08 13.89
N ARG A 109 15.38 21.32 15.13
CA ARG A 109 14.39 21.60 16.16
C ARG A 109 13.79 23.00 15.95
N ARG A 110 12.49 23.13 16.22
CA ARG A 110 11.72 24.36 16.00
C ARG A 110 12.11 25.51 16.95
N ASP A 111 12.84 25.19 18.02
CA ASP A 111 13.36 26.12 19.05
C ASP A 111 14.68 26.79 18.69
N GLY A 112 15.23 26.54 17.51
CA GLY A 112 16.46 27.19 17.05
C GLY A 112 17.75 26.71 17.73
N THR A 113 17.70 25.77 18.64
CA THR A 113 18.87 25.18 19.30
C THR A 113 19.40 24.00 18.49
N GLY A 114 20.44 24.29 17.70
CA GLY A 114 21.41 23.32 17.19
C GLY A 114 20.93 22.23 16.24
N LEU A 115 21.82 21.89 15.32
CA LEU A 115 21.88 20.63 14.59
C LEU A 115 22.34 19.54 15.58
N ALA A 116 21.54 18.50 15.76
CA ALA A 116 21.99 17.27 16.41
C ALA A 116 22.48 16.29 15.34
#